data_43c7895738670056f18d2f5059fbf9d0
#
_entry.id   43c7895738670056f18d2f5059fbf9d0
#
_cell.length_a   1.000
_cell.length_b   1.000
_cell.length_c   1.000
_cell.angle_alpha   90.00
_cell.angle_beta   90.00
_cell.angle_gamma   90.00
#
_symmetry.space_group_name_H-M   'P 1'
#
loop_
_entity.id
_entity.type
_entity.pdbx_description
1 polymer ?
#
loop_
_entity_poly.entity_id
_entity_poly.type
_entity_poly.pdbx_seq_one_letter_code
_entity_poly.pdbx_strand_id
1 'polypeptide(L)'
;MRKKILLTAFAIISIVGFGQNVRVGDILCVQGTDTIIVSPNDYNGGGIGVVFYVDETGRHGWVLHPDIQTQQIRWSNYNDLPWGLTGWHSQREAIYDLDGYDNTEFLRSASQNDHSRYPGAWAVDFEHGWYWPSIGQLNILYGSIPIINNSLKLIDGLQIHGKWFYWSSSVYGYDNDCALYLGYDGRLGAIVKSRADLNGIPMSIRSVRNF
;
A
#
# COMPACT_ATOMS: atom_id res chain seq x y z
N MET A 1 46.46 -10.77 42.38
CA MET A 1 45.84 -9.55 41.83
C MET A 1 44.68 -9.95 40.92
N ARG A 2 43.42 -9.84 41.36
CA ARG A 2 42.23 -10.17 40.57
C ARG A 2 41.75 -8.90 39.87
N LYS A 3 41.83 -8.87 38.53
CA LYS A 3 41.26 -7.81 37.70
C LYS A 3 39.73 -7.89 37.75
N LYS A 4 39.07 -6.87 38.31
CA LYS A 4 37.63 -6.69 38.22
C LYS A 4 37.32 -6.14 36.82
N ILE A 5 36.59 -6.94 36.01
CA ILE A 5 36.02 -6.47 34.76
C ILE A 5 34.73 -5.74 35.13
N LEU A 6 34.71 -4.43 34.88
CA LEU A 6 33.52 -3.60 35.05
C LEU A 6 32.67 -3.77 33.78
N LEU A 7 31.58 -4.55 33.88
CA LEU A 7 30.60 -4.64 32.83
C LEU A 7 29.72 -3.37 32.89
N THR A 8 29.97 -2.44 31.99
CA THR A 8 29.08 -1.29 31.81
C THR A 8 27.86 -1.77 31.04
N ALA A 9 26.75 -1.98 31.75
CA ALA A 9 25.47 -2.22 31.13
C ALA A 9 25.00 -0.92 30.46
N PHE A 10 25.02 -0.88 29.14
CA PHE A 10 24.30 0.14 28.37
C PHE A 10 22.80 -0.12 28.53
N ALA A 11 22.16 0.65 29.39
CA ALA A 11 20.71 0.73 29.40
C ALA A 11 20.27 1.39 28.09
N ILE A 12 19.70 0.61 27.21
CA ILE A 12 18.94 1.14 26.06
C ILE A 12 17.70 1.78 26.68
N ILE A 13 17.76 3.08 26.90
CA ILE A 13 16.59 3.88 27.21
C ILE A 13 15.83 3.98 25.88
N SER A 14 14.86 3.10 25.68
CA SER A 14 13.81 3.31 24.69
C SER A 14 13.09 4.58 25.15
N ILE A 15 13.40 5.71 24.52
CA ILE A 15 12.59 6.91 24.64
C ILE A 15 11.28 6.55 23.99
N VAL A 16 10.30 6.13 24.81
CA VAL A 16 8.90 6.10 24.41
C VAL A 16 8.53 7.58 24.22
N GLY A 17 8.70 8.05 23.01
CA GLY A 17 8.20 9.36 22.61
C GLY A 17 6.72 9.38 22.92
N PHE A 18 6.26 10.34 23.71
CA PHE A 18 4.85 10.62 23.97
C PHE A 18 4.17 10.69 22.61
N GLY A 19 3.20 9.77 22.36
CA GLY A 19 2.63 9.51 21.08
C GLY A 19 2.10 10.77 20.40
N GLN A 20 2.80 11.17 19.37
CA GLN A 20 2.24 12.08 18.39
C GLN A 20 1.00 11.38 17.84
N ASN A 21 -0.19 12.00 17.98
CA ASN A 21 -1.41 11.45 17.39
C ASN A 21 -1.27 11.51 15.87
N VAL A 22 -0.88 10.40 15.28
CA VAL A 22 -0.77 10.28 13.82
C VAL A 22 -2.12 10.57 13.18
N ARG A 23 -2.12 11.30 12.08
CA ARG A 23 -3.32 11.73 11.35
C ARG A 23 -3.19 11.42 9.86
N VAL A 24 -4.32 11.30 9.21
CA VAL A 24 -4.36 11.27 7.73
C VAL A 24 -3.75 12.56 7.19
N GLY A 25 -2.81 12.40 6.27
CA GLY A 25 -2.01 13.48 5.69
C GLY A 25 -0.62 13.65 6.32
N ASP A 26 -0.33 13.01 7.45
CA ASP A 26 1.03 12.99 8.01
C ASP A 26 1.99 12.24 7.06
N ILE A 27 3.27 12.55 7.18
CA ILE A 27 4.32 12.09 6.26
C ILE A 27 5.22 11.09 6.97
N LEU A 28 5.36 9.90 6.38
CA LEU A 28 6.38 8.92 6.80
C LEU A 28 7.72 9.33 6.21
N CYS A 29 8.71 9.52 7.07
CA CYS A 29 10.07 9.95 6.71
C CYS A 29 11.11 8.93 7.13
N VAL A 30 12.22 8.86 6.40
CA VAL A 30 13.44 8.18 6.82
C VAL A 30 14.34 9.16 7.58
N GLN A 31 14.77 8.76 8.78
CA GLN A 31 15.72 9.52 9.59
C GLN A 31 16.86 8.59 10.04
N GLY A 32 17.98 8.62 9.31
CA GLY A 32 19.06 7.66 9.52
C GLY A 32 18.63 6.24 9.15
N THR A 33 18.60 5.33 10.12
CA THR A 33 18.12 3.95 9.94
C THR A 33 16.65 3.76 10.33
N ASP A 34 16.03 4.77 10.93
CA ASP A 34 14.70 4.68 11.50
C ASP A 34 13.66 5.35 10.57
N THR A 35 12.40 5.03 10.80
CA THR A 35 11.28 5.73 10.19
C THR A 35 10.49 6.47 11.26
N ILE A 36 10.11 7.71 10.95
CA ILE A 36 9.27 8.55 11.81
C ILE A 36 8.09 9.10 11.01
N ILE A 37 7.01 9.41 11.70
CA ILE A 37 5.87 10.12 11.10
C ILE A 37 5.85 11.54 11.63
N VAL A 38 5.76 12.50 10.72
CA VAL A 38 5.74 13.93 11.05
C VAL A 38 4.50 14.60 10.44
N SER A 39 4.03 15.67 11.07
CA SER A 39 2.98 16.48 10.47
C SER A 39 3.49 17.21 9.22
N PRO A 40 2.63 17.58 8.26
CA PRO A 40 3.03 18.38 7.11
C PRO A 40 3.71 19.72 7.48
N ASN A 41 3.35 20.31 8.64
CA ASN A 41 3.94 21.56 9.12
C ASN A 41 5.37 21.38 9.66
N ASP A 42 5.70 20.19 10.12
CA ASP A 42 7.00 19.86 10.70
C ASP A 42 7.93 19.14 9.69
N TYR A 43 7.44 18.93 8.46
CA TYR A 43 8.18 18.24 7.42
C TYR A 43 9.40 19.05 6.96
N ASN A 44 10.57 18.42 6.96
CA ASN A 44 11.85 19.03 6.58
C ASN A 44 12.70 18.17 5.62
N GLY A 45 12.12 17.13 5.01
CA GLY A 45 12.76 16.24 4.04
C GLY A 45 12.68 14.77 4.41
N GLY A 46 13.12 13.90 3.49
CA GLY A 46 13.18 12.44 3.69
C GLY A 46 11.82 11.73 3.65
N GLY A 47 10.79 12.36 3.10
CA GLY A 47 9.45 11.78 2.98
C GLY A 47 9.43 10.59 2.01
N ILE A 48 8.94 9.45 2.47
CA ILE A 48 8.80 8.21 1.68
C ILE A 48 7.36 7.76 1.52
N GLY A 49 6.40 8.47 2.11
CA GLY A 49 4.98 8.16 1.96
C GLY A 49 4.08 9.09 2.75
N VAL A 50 2.77 8.99 2.52
CA VAL A 50 1.73 9.80 3.14
C VAL A 50 0.71 8.90 3.82
N VAL A 51 0.41 9.16 5.09
CA VAL A 51 -0.61 8.44 5.87
C VAL A 51 -1.99 8.70 5.28
N PHE A 52 -2.74 7.64 4.95
CA PHE A 52 -4.11 7.76 4.44
C PHE A 52 -5.17 7.08 5.32
N TYR A 53 -4.74 6.30 6.28
CA TYR A 53 -5.60 5.68 7.28
C TYR A 53 -4.88 5.55 8.62
N VAL A 54 -5.62 5.75 9.69
CA VAL A 54 -5.17 5.56 11.08
C VAL A 54 -6.29 4.85 11.81
N ASP A 55 -5.96 3.82 12.58
CA ASP A 55 -6.91 3.11 13.41
C ASP A 55 -7.39 3.94 14.63
N GLU A 56 -8.35 3.43 15.36
CA GLU A 56 -8.92 4.11 16.55
C GLU A 56 -7.87 4.29 17.66
N THR A 57 -6.81 3.49 17.69
CA THR A 57 -5.74 3.61 18.69
C THR A 57 -4.74 4.71 18.35
N GLY A 58 -4.69 5.17 17.10
CA GLY A 58 -3.71 6.12 16.60
C GLY A 58 -2.30 5.55 16.46
N ARG A 59 -2.12 4.24 16.55
CA ARG A 59 -0.82 3.55 16.57
C ARG A 59 -0.53 2.74 15.33
N HIS A 60 -1.57 2.39 14.58
CA HIS A 60 -1.48 1.59 13.36
C HIS A 60 -2.26 2.25 12.24
N GLY A 61 -1.82 2.02 11.04
CA GLY A 61 -2.48 2.58 9.87
C GLY A 61 -1.76 2.24 8.59
N TRP A 62 -2.11 2.97 7.53
CA TRP A 62 -1.56 2.76 6.20
C TRP A 62 -0.96 4.02 5.62
N VAL A 63 0.17 3.84 4.97
CA VAL A 63 0.91 4.87 4.25
C VAL A 63 0.87 4.56 2.76
N LEU A 64 0.58 5.57 1.95
CA LEU A 64 0.64 5.50 0.49
C LEU A 64 2.05 5.84 0.01
N HIS A 65 2.60 5.04 -0.88
CA HIS A 65 3.86 5.35 -1.56
C HIS A 65 3.74 6.64 -2.40
N PRO A 66 4.77 7.51 -2.46
CA PRO A 66 4.69 8.75 -3.21
C PRO A 66 4.50 8.56 -4.72
N ASP A 67 4.98 7.45 -5.27
CA ASP A 67 4.95 7.17 -6.71
C ASP A 67 4.14 5.94 -7.08
N ILE A 68 3.77 5.86 -8.36
CA ILE A 68 3.25 4.66 -8.99
C ILE A 68 4.43 3.73 -9.27
N GLN A 69 4.35 2.46 -8.82
CA GLN A 69 5.41 1.47 -9.03
C GLN A 69 5.48 0.98 -10.47
N THR A 70 4.32 0.87 -11.11
CA THR A 70 4.24 0.45 -12.51
C THR A 70 2.94 0.89 -13.16
N GLN A 71 2.97 1.03 -14.48
CA GLN A 71 1.84 1.43 -15.32
C GLN A 71 1.68 0.45 -16.49
N GLN A 72 0.48 0.42 -17.09
CA GLN A 72 0.12 -0.48 -18.18
C GLN A 72 0.37 -1.96 -17.84
N ILE A 73 0.07 -2.32 -16.61
CA ILE A 73 0.31 -3.65 -16.09
C ILE A 73 -0.98 -4.46 -16.10
N ARG A 74 -0.88 -5.73 -16.43
CA ARG A 74 -1.94 -6.70 -16.27
C ARG A 74 -1.99 -7.15 -14.80
N TRP A 75 -3.19 -7.51 -14.33
CA TRP A 75 -3.31 -8.10 -13.01
C TRP A 75 -2.68 -9.50 -12.99
N SER A 76 -2.97 -10.30 -14.02
CA SER A 76 -2.40 -11.63 -14.25
C SER A 76 -2.35 -11.92 -15.75
N ASN A 77 -1.44 -12.79 -16.17
CA ASN A 77 -1.45 -13.41 -17.49
C ASN A 77 -2.32 -14.67 -17.53
N TYR A 78 -2.88 -15.10 -16.39
CA TYR A 78 -3.71 -16.29 -16.23
C TYR A 78 -5.13 -15.91 -15.85
N ASN A 79 -6.09 -16.66 -16.35
CA ASN A 79 -7.52 -16.41 -16.15
C ASN A 79 -8.11 -17.27 -15.02
N ASP A 80 -7.29 -17.83 -14.15
CA ASP A 80 -7.73 -18.61 -13.00
C ASP A 80 -7.83 -17.74 -11.72
N LEU A 81 -8.71 -18.14 -10.83
CA LEU A 81 -8.70 -17.65 -9.45
C LEU A 81 -7.55 -18.38 -8.73
N PRO A 82 -6.56 -17.65 -8.15
CA PRO A 82 -5.53 -18.29 -7.35
C PRO A 82 -6.16 -19.04 -6.20
N TRP A 83 -5.97 -20.35 -6.15
CA TRP A 83 -6.56 -21.17 -5.11
C TRP A 83 -6.06 -20.73 -3.74
N GLY A 84 -6.96 -20.36 -2.84
CA GLY A 84 -6.65 -19.81 -1.52
C GLY A 84 -6.82 -18.29 -1.39
N LEU A 85 -6.92 -17.56 -2.49
CA LEU A 85 -7.28 -16.14 -2.44
C LEU A 85 -8.82 -16.00 -2.38
N THR A 86 -9.32 -15.15 -1.49
CA THR A 86 -10.75 -14.90 -1.38
C THR A 86 -11.30 -14.19 -2.62
N GLY A 87 -12.26 -14.83 -3.30
CA GLY A 87 -13.01 -14.21 -4.38
C GLY A 87 -14.24 -13.48 -3.85
N TRP A 88 -14.35 -12.19 -4.14
CA TRP A 88 -15.47 -11.35 -3.72
C TRP A 88 -16.61 -11.36 -4.74
N HIS A 89 -17.84 -11.56 -4.29
CA HIS A 89 -19.00 -11.72 -5.19
C HIS A 89 -19.71 -10.40 -5.49
N SER A 90 -19.40 -9.33 -4.78
CA SER A 90 -19.90 -8.00 -5.08
C SER A 90 -18.89 -6.93 -4.66
N GLN A 91 -18.93 -5.79 -5.33
CA GLN A 91 -18.12 -4.62 -4.94
C GLN A 91 -18.46 -4.15 -3.52
N ARG A 92 -19.73 -4.30 -3.09
CA ARG A 92 -20.19 -3.92 -1.76
C ARG A 92 -19.57 -4.77 -0.66
N GLU A 93 -19.35 -6.05 -0.91
CA GLU A 93 -18.66 -6.95 0.02
C GLU A 93 -17.15 -6.75 -0.03
N ALA A 94 -16.61 -6.54 -1.22
CA ALA A 94 -15.19 -6.40 -1.45
C ALA A 94 -14.56 -5.20 -0.72
N ILE A 95 -15.31 -4.14 -0.40
CA ILE A 95 -14.79 -3.00 0.38
C ILE A 95 -14.35 -3.38 1.81
N TYR A 96 -14.73 -4.57 2.30
CA TYR A 96 -14.28 -5.12 3.58
C TYR A 96 -12.98 -5.93 3.46
N ASP A 97 -12.47 -6.16 2.23
CA ASP A 97 -11.13 -6.72 2.05
C ASP A 97 -10.08 -5.67 2.43
N LEU A 98 -9.44 -5.86 3.56
CA LEU A 98 -8.37 -5.01 4.07
C LEU A 98 -7.01 -5.71 4.08
N ASP A 99 -6.93 -6.93 3.52
CA ASP A 99 -5.82 -7.87 3.65
C ASP A 99 -4.80 -7.75 2.50
N GLY A 100 -4.50 -6.52 2.04
CA GLY A 100 -3.60 -6.30 0.92
C GLY A 100 -2.20 -6.88 1.12
N TYR A 101 -1.68 -6.88 2.36
CA TYR A 101 -0.40 -7.49 2.68
C TYR A 101 -0.45 -9.00 2.46
N ASP A 102 -1.42 -9.68 3.07
CA ASP A 102 -1.57 -11.14 2.98
C ASP A 102 -1.89 -11.57 1.54
N ASN A 103 -2.72 -10.81 0.83
CA ASN A 103 -2.98 -11.03 -0.60
C ASN A 103 -1.69 -10.94 -1.42
N THR A 104 -0.82 -9.97 -1.16
CA THR A 104 0.45 -9.80 -1.88
C THR A 104 1.39 -10.96 -1.59
N GLU A 105 1.56 -11.34 -0.32
CA GLU A 105 2.39 -12.48 0.09
C GLU A 105 1.90 -13.78 -0.56
N PHE A 106 0.58 -14.00 -0.53
CA PHE A 106 -0.04 -15.16 -1.15
C PHE A 106 0.23 -15.20 -2.67
N LEU A 107 0.01 -14.10 -3.38
CA LEU A 107 0.23 -14.02 -4.83
C LEU A 107 1.70 -14.24 -5.20
N ARG A 108 2.65 -13.72 -4.41
CA ARG A 108 4.09 -13.99 -4.59
C ARG A 108 4.39 -15.48 -4.43
N SER A 109 3.88 -16.11 -3.37
CA SER A 109 4.01 -17.56 -3.15
C SER A 109 3.40 -18.38 -4.28
N ALA A 110 2.17 -18.05 -4.68
CA ALA A 110 1.44 -18.77 -5.73
C ALA A 110 2.07 -18.61 -7.13
N SER A 111 2.89 -17.59 -7.33
CA SER A 111 3.62 -17.37 -8.58
C SER A 111 4.73 -18.39 -8.84
N GLN A 112 5.22 -19.08 -7.80
CA GLN A 112 6.32 -20.06 -7.90
C GLN A 112 7.56 -19.46 -8.61
N ASN A 113 7.90 -18.22 -8.32
CA ASN A 113 8.94 -17.40 -8.95
C ASN A 113 8.69 -17.03 -10.43
N ASP A 114 7.52 -17.31 -10.99
CA ASP A 114 7.10 -16.73 -12.26
C ASP A 114 6.50 -15.34 -12.02
N HIS A 115 7.33 -14.30 -12.06
CA HIS A 115 6.92 -12.91 -11.84
C HIS A 115 5.86 -12.43 -12.83
N SER A 116 5.75 -13.09 -13.99
CA SER A 116 4.74 -12.74 -14.99
C SER A 116 3.33 -13.20 -14.60
N ARG A 117 3.23 -14.15 -13.66
CA ARG A 117 1.94 -14.69 -13.23
C ARG A 117 1.07 -13.68 -12.49
N TYR A 118 1.67 -12.98 -11.53
CA TYR A 118 1.03 -11.90 -10.77
C TYR A 118 1.96 -10.69 -10.69
N PRO A 119 2.16 -9.99 -11.81
CA PRO A 119 3.22 -8.98 -11.92
C PRO A 119 3.05 -7.82 -10.93
N GLY A 120 1.81 -7.50 -10.49
CA GLY A 120 1.56 -6.48 -9.47
C GLY A 120 2.17 -6.79 -8.11
N ALA A 121 2.15 -8.08 -7.71
CA ALA A 121 2.75 -8.52 -6.45
C ALA A 121 4.30 -8.45 -6.46
N TRP A 122 4.91 -8.43 -7.64
CA TRP A 122 6.37 -8.30 -7.83
C TRP A 122 6.81 -6.87 -8.14
N ALA A 123 5.89 -6.00 -8.52
CA ALA A 123 6.18 -4.60 -8.79
C ALA A 123 6.37 -3.76 -7.52
N VAL A 124 5.96 -4.26 -6.37
CA VAL A 124 6.06 -3.60 -5.07
C VAL A 124 7.33 -4.02 -4.33
N ASP A 125 7.89 -3.11 -3.54
CA ASP A 125 9.08 -3.36 -2.70
C ASP A 125 8.68 -4.06 -1.39
N PHE A 126 8.26 -5.32 -1.52
CA PHE A 126 7.70 -6.12 -0.42
C PHE A 126 8.71 -6.36 0.70
N GLU A 127 10.00 -6.49 0.37
CA GLU A 127 11.09 -6.71 1.33
C GLU A 127 11.26 -5.53 2.29
N HIS A 128 10.87 -4.32 1.86
CA HIS A 128 10.86 -3.12 2.71
C HIS A 128 9.45 -2.78 3.22
N GLY A 129 8.51 -3.73 3.18
CA GLY A 129 7.18 -3.61 3.76
C GLY A 129 6.13 -2.91 2.88
N TRP A 130 6.45 -2.61 1.62
CA TRP A 130 5.48 -2.09 0.66
C TRP A 130 4.75 -3.24 -0.03
N TYR A 131 3.43 -3.17 -0.08
CA TYR A 131 2.61 -4.22 -0.67
C TYR A 131 1.51 -3.67 -1.59
N TRP A 132 0.93 -4.54 -2.36
CA TRP A 132 -0.16 -4.24 -3.29
C TRP A 132 -1.47 -4.12 -2.50
N PRO A 133 -2.11 -2.93 -2.46
CA PRO A 133 -3.29 -2.73 -1.63
C PRO A 133 -4.47 -3.58 -2.06
N SER A 134 -5.30 -3.97 -1.12
CA SER A 134 -6.63 -4.54 -1.37
C SER A 134 -7.62 -3.48 -1.83
N ILE A 135 -8.78 -3.89 -2.34
CA ILE A 135 -9.80 -2.96 -2.82
C ILE A 135 -10.41 -2.13 -1.70
N GLY A 136 -10.54 -2.67 -0.49
CA GLY A 136 -11.01 -1.93 0.67
C GLY A 136 -10.05 -0.84 1.10
N GLN A 137 -8.75 -1.12 1.07
CA GLN A 137 -7.71 -0.11 1.33
C GLN A 137 -7.73 1.01 0.30
N LEU A 138 -7.90 0.69 -1.00
CA LEU A 138 -8.05 1.69 -2.05
C LEU A 138 -9.34 2.51 -1.90
N ASN A 139 -10.43 1.90 -1.44
CA ASN A 139 -11.69 2.60 -1.17
C ASN A 139 -11.54 3.63 -0.03
N ILE A 140 -10.81 3.27 1.03
CA ILE A 140 -10.48 4.19 2.13
C ILE A 140 -9.57 5.33 1.65
N LEU A 141 -8.55 5.01 0.84
CA LEU A 141 -7.67 6.00 0.22
C LEU A 141 -8.46 7.06 -0.56
N TYR A 142 -9.46 6.64 -1.33
CA TYR A 142 -10.27 7.56 -2.14
C TYR A 142 -10.95 8.65 -1.30
N GLY A 143 -11.45 8.31 -0.13
CA GLY A 143 -12.09 9.25 0.79
C GLY A 143 -11.16 10.37 1.30
N SER A 144 -9.85 10.18 1.21
CA SER A 144 -8.84 11.08 1.77
C SER A 144 -7.97 11.78 0.72
N ILE A 145 -8.24 11.59 -0.57
CA ILE A 145 -7.42 12.10 -1.68
C ILE A 145 -7.05 13.60 -1.57
N PRO A 146 -7.98 14.54 -1.23
CA PRO A 146 -7.61 15.95 -1.14
C PRO A 146 -6.52 16.23 -0.10
N ILE A 147 -6.61 15.58 1.07
CA ILE A 147 -5.64 15.73 2.15
C ILE A 147 -4.30 15.11 1.74
N ILE A 148 -4.34 13.90 1.19
CA ILE A 148 -3.16 13.15 0.75
C ILE A 148 -2.41 13.90 -0.34
N ASN A 149 -3.10 14.47 -1.32
CA ASN A 149 -2.49 15.25 -2.39
C ASN A 149 -1.75 16.50 -1.90
N ASN A 150 -2.21 17.14 -0.82
CA ASN A 150 -1.49 18.25 -0.23
C ASN A 150 -0.12 17.80 0.33
N SER A 151 -0.07 16.66 1.01
CA SER A 151 1.17 16.12 1.57
C SER A 151 2.07 15.53 0.48
N LEU A 152 1.50 14.88 -0.55
CA LEU A 152 2.27 14.40 -1.71
C LEU A 152 3.03 15.54 -2.40
N LYS A 153 2.43 16.72 -2.52
CA LYS A 153 3.13 17.90 -3.07
C LYS A 153 4.36 18.30 -2.26
N LEU A 154 4.32 18.15 -0.93
CA LEU A 154 5.45 18.51 -0.06
C LEU A 154 6.64 17.58 -0.23
N ILE A 155 6.39 16.32 -0.60
CA ILE A 155 7.42 15.29 -0.78
C ILE A 155 7.74 15.02 -2.25
N ASP A 156 7.35 15.92 -3.15
CA ASP A 156 7.50 15.79 -4.62
C ASP A 156 6.86 14.51 -5.18
N GLY A 157 5.87 13.96 -4.49
CA GLY A 157 5.16 12.74 -4.87
C GLY A 157 4.10 12.98 -5.95
N LEU A 158 3.81 11.94 -6.70
CA LEU A 158 2.78 11.96 -7.74
C LEU A 158 1.40 12.06 -7.10
N GLN A 159 0.67 13.14 -7.39
CA GLN A 159 -0.69 13.33 -6.89
C GLN A 159 -1.67 12.35 -7.53
N ILE A 160 -2.67 11.95 -6.73
CA ILE A 160 -3.79 11.16 -7.23
C ILE A 160 -4.75 12.11 -7.95
N HIS A 161 -4.93 11.93 -9.23
CA HIS A 161 -5.87 12.70 -10.04
C HIS A 161 -6.44 11.85 -11.17
N GLY A 162 -7.44 12.37 -11.91
CA GLY A 162 -8.33 11.70 -12.86
C GLY A 162 -7.72 11.03 -14.09
N LYS A 163 -6.50 10.49 -14.01
CA LYS A 163 -5.83 9.84 -15.14
C LYS A 163 -5.39 8.40 -14.86
N TRP A 164 -5.76 7.83 -13.70
CA TRP A 164 -5.24 6.54 -13.28
C TRP A 164 -6.36 5.62 -12.83
N PHE A 165 -6.25 4.36 -13.22
CA PHE A 165 -6.93 3.25 -12.58
C PHE A 165 -5.92 2.48 -11.75
N TYR A 166 -6.30 2.11 -10.53
CA TYR A 166 -5.44 1.36 -9.63
C TYR A 166 -5.96 -0.06 -9.47
N TRP A 167 -5.18 -1.04 -9.91
CA TRP A 167 -5.42 -2.43 -9.57
C TRP A 167 -5.33 -2.63 -8.06
N SER A 168 -6.26 -3.40 -7.51
CA SER A 168 -6.12 -3.97 -6.17
C SER A 168 -5.58 -5.40 -6.23
N SER A 169 -5.09 -5.91 -5.11
CA SER A 169 -4.75 -7.32 -4.93
C SER A 169 -5.98 -8.23 -4.82
N SER A 170 -7.19 -7.65 -4.72
CA SER A 170 -8.46 -8.36 -4.58
C SER A 170 -8.99 -8.87 -5.91
N VAL A 171 -9.63 -10.05 -5.90
CA VAL A 171 -10.23 -10.67 -7.10
C VAL A 171 -11.74 -10.69 -7.05
N TYR A 172 -12.38 -10.76 -8.21
CA TYR A 172 -13.81 -10.91 -8.34
C TYR A 172 -14.18 -12.37 -8.48
N GLY A 173 -14.93 -12.91 -7.53
CA GLY A 173 -15.13 -14.36 -7.38
C GLY A 173 -16.22 -14.99 -8.27
N TYR A 174 -17.08 -14.18 -8.93
CA TYR A 174 -18.05 -14.72 -9.90
C TYR A 174 -17.44 -14.98 -11.27
N ASP A 175 -16.40 -14.26 -11.60
CA ASP A 175 -15.70 -14.35 -12.86
C ASP A 175 -14.21 -14.42 -12.57
N ASN A 176 -13.66 -15.62 -12.68
CA ASN A 176 -12.25 -15.89 -12.38
C ASN A 176 -11.32 -15.07 -13.30
N ASP A 177 -11.83 -14.58 -14.43
CA ASP A 177 -11.08 -13.76 -15.36
C ASP A 177 -10.94 -12.30 -14.90
N CYS A 178 -11.70 -11.87 -13.87
CA CYS A 178 -11.77 -10.49 -13.43
C CYS A 178 -11.06 -10.25 -12.09
N ALA A 179 -10.47 -9.07 -11.95
CA ALA A 179 -9.94 -8.55 -10.70
C ALA A 179 -10.54 -7.16 -10.40
N LEU A 180 -10.45 -6.73 -9.15
CA LEU A 180 -11.03 -5.47 -8.68
C LEU A 180 -10.05 -4.31 -8.83
N TYR A 181 -10.58 -3.14 -9.15
CA TYR A 181 -9.82 -1.89 -9.29
C TYR A 181 -10.57 -0.68 -8.73
N LEU A 182 -9.84 0.37 -8.40
CA LEU A 182 -10.36 1.70 -8.10
C LEU A 182 -10.16 2.61 -9.31
N GLY A 183 -11.24 3.20 -9.80
CA GLY A 183 -11.20 4.22 -10.85
C GLY A 183 -10.87 5.61 -10.29
N TYR A 184 -10.42 6.49 -11.17
CA TYR A 184 -10.11 7.88 -10.85
C TYR A 184 -11.32 8.70 -10.37
N ASP A 185 -12.52 8.25 -10.69
CA ASP A 185 -13.81 8.85 -10.27
C ASP A 185 -14.33 8.25 -8.96
N GLY A 186 -13.53 7.40 -8.30
CA GLY A 186 -13.88 6.71 -7.07
C GLY A 186 -14.77 5.50 -7.24
N ARG A 187 -15.09 5.13 -8.46
CA ARG A 187 -15.85 3.92 -8.71
C ARG A 187 -14.98 2.70 -8.57
N LEU A 188 -15.48 1.75 -7.80
CA LEU A 188 -14.93 0.42 -7.77
C LEU A 188 -15.46 -0.35 -8.97
N GLY A 189 -14.61 -1.13 -9.62
CA GLY A 189 -14.99 -1.94 -10.76
C GLY A 189 -14.29 -3.29 -10.77
N ALA A 190 -14.79 -4.17 -11.63
CA ALA A 190 -14.15 -5.43 -11.96
C ALA A 190 -13.89 -5.47 -13.47
N ILE A 191 -12.71 -5.92 -13.86
CA ILE A 191 -12.31 -6.02 -15.26
C ILE A 191 -11.40 -7.23 -15.44
N VAL A 192 -11.36 -7.73 -16.69
CA VAL A 192 -10.54 -8.89 -17.07
C VAL A 192 -9.09 -8.67 -16.68
N LYS A 193 -8.49 -9.63 -15.97
CA LYS A 193 -7.13 -9.60 -15.43
C LYS A 193 -6.06 -9.36 -16.49
N SER A 194 -6.30 -9.80 -17.72
CA SER A 194 -5.37 -9.62 -18.84
C SER A 194 -5.34 -8.19 -19.41
N ARG A 195 -6.18 -7.29 -18.94
CA ARG A 195 -6.16 -5.88 -19.35
C ARG A 195 -5.01 -5.11 -18.70
N ALA A 196 -4.32 -4.33 -19.51
CA ALA A 196 -3.31 -3.39 -19.03
C ALA A 196 -3.81 -1.93 -19.04
N ASP A 197 -4.97 -1.70 -19.63
CA ASP A 197 -5.65 -0.40 -19.68
C ASP A 197 -7.18 -0.57 -19.66
N LEU A 198 -7.87 0.51 -19.34
CA LEU A 198 -9.33 0.64 -19.49
C LEU A 198 -9.62 1.94 -20.24
N ASN A 199 -10.21 1.80 -21.45
CA ASN A 199 -10.51 2.93 -22.32
C ASN A 199 -9.28 3.83 -22.64
N GLY A 200 -8.11 3.22 -22.79
CA GLY A 200 -6.86 3.93 -23.06
C GLY A 200 -6.23 4.58 -21.83
N ILE A 201 -6.79 4.38 -20.64
CA ILE A 201 -6.19 4.81 -19.37
C ILE A 201 -5.45 3.64 -18.76
N PRO A 202 -4.14 3.80 -18.43
CA PRO A 202 -3.34 2.72 -17.88
C PRO A 202 -3.88 2.18 -16.57
N MET A 203 -3.84 0.85 -16.41
CA MET A 203 -3.98 0.18 -15.13
C MET A 203 -2.63 0.22 -14.42
N SER A 204 -2.62 0.67 -13.18
CA SER A 204 -1.41 1.00 -12.44
C SER A 204 -1.38 0.32 -11.08
N ILE A 205 -0.19 0.18 -10.51
CA ILE A 205 0.02 -0.24 -9.13
C ILE A 205 0.58 0.94 -8.35
N ARG A 206 -0.02 1.21 -7.21
CA ARG A 206 0.52 2.13 -6.21
C ARG A 206 0.52 1.43 -4.87
N SER A 207 1.71 1.18 -4.34
CA SER A 207 1.87 0.39 -3.13
C SER A 207 1.49 1.16 -1.88
N VAL A 208 1.18 0.38 -0.85
CA VAL A 208 0.91 0.87 0.50
C VAL A 208 1.77 0.11 1.50
N ARG A 209 1.88 0.64 2.70
CA ARG A 209 2.68 0.07 3.79
C ARG A 209 1.96 0.26 5.11
N ASN A 210 2.11 -0.70 6.04
CA ASN A 210 1.71 -0.53 7.44
C ASN A 210 2.73 0.34 8.21
N PHE A 211 2.25 1.01 9.27
CA PHE A 211 3.08 1.66 10.28
C PHE A 211 2.57 1.36 11.68
#